data_8a80983a8e9bf60e4114f3dc3549861d
#
_entry.id   8a80983a8e9bf60e4114f3dc3549861d
#
_cell.length_a   1.000
_cell.length_b   1.000
_cell.length_c   1.000
_cell.angle_alpha   90.00
_cell.angle_beta   90.00
_cell.angle_gamma   90.00
#
_symmetry.space_group_name_H-M   'P 1'
#
loop_
_entity.id
_entity.type
_entity.pdbx_description
1 polymer ?
#
loop_
_entity_poly.entity_id
_entity_poly.type
_entity_poly.pdbx_seq_one_letter_code
_entity_poly.pdbx_strand_id
1 'polypeptide(L)'
;MTRWSKKDLTGSILKASIQRGGADEWEIIELPAILPSGKPLWPGFWPLEQLESLKAELPVAKWSAQYQQDPTSEEGAIIKREWWKEWTERDPPDCEFVIQSWDTAFLAKETADYSACTTWGVFYTEDGQAKIVLLDALQERLEFPDLKVRAYEMYKEYEPDAFIVEAKAAGSPLIFELRRMGIPVAEYTPSRGRDKVARVNAVSDLFFSGHVYAPKTRWAEEVMEQFASFPLGDHDDLVDSSTQALMRFRQGGFISMHSDYPMDELLPGRKADYY
;
A
#
# COMPACT_ATOMS: atom_id res chain seq x y z
N MET A 1 8.04 13.60 24.86
CA MET A 1 7.77 12.20 24.44
C MET A 1 8.15 12.07 22.97
N THR A 2 8.88 11.04 22.56
CA THR A 2 9.26 10.88 21.15
C THR A 2 8.04 10.47 20.32
N ARG A 3 7.79 11.16 19.20
CA ARG A 3 6.73 10.84 18.27
C ARG A 3 7.13 9.66 17.40
N TRP A 4 6.19 8.75 17.14
CA TRP A 4 6.40 7.58 16.27
C TRP A 4 5.43 7.55 15.11
N SER A 5 4.20 8.00 15.34
CA SER A 5 3.15 8.11 14.32
C SER A 5 2.11 9.14 14.74
N LYS A 6 1.21 9.51 13.84
CA LYS A 6 0.03 10.34 14.20
C LYS A 6 -0.90 9.63 15.18
N LYS A 7 -0.79 8.30 15.31
CA LYS A 7 -1.60 7.44 16.20
C LYS A 7 -0.89 7.04 17.49
N ASP A 8 0.34 7.49 17.72
CA ASP A 8 0.98 7.25 18.99
C ASP A 8 0.18 7.86 20.15
N LEU A 9 0.57 7.55 21.39
CA LEU A 9 -0.14 8.07 22.55
C LEU A 9 -0.30 9.59 22.49
N THR A 10 0.75 10.30 22.11
CA THR A 10 0.74 11.77 21.97
C THR A 10 -0.27 12.22 20.91
N GLY A 11 -0.24 11.60 19.71
CA GLY A 11 -1.18 11.91 18.64
C GLY A 11 -2.62 11.64 19.01
N SER A 12 -2.89 10.54 19.74
CA SER A 12 -4.23 10.20 20.25
C SER A 12 -4.74 11.22 21.27
N ILE A 13 -3.87 11.69 22.18
CA ILE A 13 -4.19 12.74 23.16
C ILE A 13 -4.50 14.06 22.45
N LEU A 14 -3.65 14.48 21.50
CA LEU A 14 -3.85 15.70 20.72
C LEU A 14 -5.15 15.68 19.92
N LYS A 15 -5.45 14.56 19.27
CA LYS A 15 -6.69 14.37 18.52
C LYS A 15 -7.91 14.43 19.45
N ALA A 16 -7.84 13.82 20.64
CA ALA A 16 -8.90 13.87 21.62
C ALA A 16 -9.14 15.28 22.15
N SER A 17 -8.09 16.07 22.40
CA SER A 17 -8.21 17.46 22.89
C SER A 17 -8.88 18.39 21.86
N ILE A 18 -8.66 18.15 20.55
CA ILE A 18 -9.27 18.93 19.48
C ILE A 18 -10.73 18.52 19.23
N GLN A 19 -11.05 17.22 19.33
CA GLN A 19 -12.36 16.68 18.94
C GLN A 19 -13.39 16.64 20.06
N ARG A 20 -12.97 16.60 21.32
CA ARG A 20 -13.85 16.48 22.48
C ARG A 20 -13.82 17.78 23.29
N GLY A 21 -14.83 18.61 23.12
CA GLY A 21 -15.08 19.74 24.04
C GLY A 21 -15.24 19.19 25.47
N GLY A 22 -14.26 19.42 26.34
CA GLY A 22 -14.21 18.90 27.72
C GLY A 22 -13.03 17.96 28.01
N ALA A 23 -12.15 17.71 27.06
CA ALA A 23 -10.84 17.10 27.31
C ALA A 23 -9.88 18.11 27.95
N ASP A 24 -8.90 17.61 28.71
CA ASP A 24 -7.86 18.47 29.30
C ASP A 24 -7.17 19.33 28.22
N GLU A 25 -6.91 20.59 28.56
CA GLU A 25 -6.08 21.47 27.72
C GLU A 25 -4.60 21.10 27.90
N TRP A 26 -3.93 20.83 26.78
CA TRP A 26 -2.53 20.46 26.76
C TRP A 26 -1.68 21.60 26.17
N GLU A 27 -0.64 22.00 26.89
CA GLU A 27 0.43 22.82 26.32
C GLU A 27 1.35 21.93 25.48
N ILE A 28 1.49 22.24 24.19
CA ILE A 28 2.29 21.46 23.24
C ILE A 28 3.63 22.19 23.05
N ILE A 29 4.71 21.53 23.46
CA ILE A 29 6.10 22.02 23.23
C ILE A 29 6.77 21.07 22.26
N GLU A 30 7.05 21.54 21.04
CA GLU A 30 7.76 20.81 20.02
C GLU A 30 9.23 21.24 19.97
N LEU A 31 10.14 20.26 20.00
CA LEU A 31 11.58 20.47 20.01
C LEU A 31 12.22 19.71 18.83
N PRO A 32 12.05 20.21 17.59
CA PRO A 32 12.63 19.57 16.41
C PRO A 32 14.15 19.66 16.43
N ALA A 33 14.83 18.60 15.98
CA ALA A 33 16.30 18.55 15.97
C ALA A 33 16.91 19.64 15.10
N ILE A 34 16.27 19.98 13.99
CA ILE A 34 16.59 21.15 13.16
C ILE A 34 15.42 22.12 13.26
N LEU A 35 15.68 23.31 13.77
CA LEU A 35 14.69 24.38 13.92
C LEU A 35 14.22 24.92 12.56
N PRO A 36 13.05 25.59 12.47
CA PRO A 36 12.61 26.27 11.26
C PRO A 36 13.64 27.29 10.69
N SER A 37 14.52 27.78 11.53
CA SER A 37 15.65 28.66 11.14
C SER A 37 16.78 27.93 10.41
N GLY A 38 16.70 26.60 10.25
CA GLY A 38 17.77 25.76 9.69
C GLY A 38 18.92 25.47 10.66
N LYS A 39 18.82 25.92 11.90
CA LYS A 39 19.87 25.71 12.91
C LYS A 39 19.54 24.48 13.75
N PRO A 40 20.55 23.71 14.22
CA PRO A 40 20.30 22.62 15.14
C PRO A 40 19.75 23.13 16.47
N LEU A 41 18.83 22.41 17.06
CA LEU A 41 18.26 22.72 18.39
C LEU A 41 19.37 22.74 19.47
N TRP A 42 20.33 21.84 19.38
CA TRP A 42 21.40 21.68 20.35
C TRP A 42 22.76 21.53 19.65
N PRO A 43 23.34 22.64 19.15
CA PRO A 43 24.54 22.62 18.32
C PRO A 43 25.80 22.08 19.04
N GLY A 44 25.85 22.16 20.36
CA GLY A 44 26.97 21.63 21.16
C GLY A 44 26.97 20.10 21.29
N PHE A 45 25.85 19.44 21.05
CA PHE A 45 25.71 17.99 21.11
C PHE A 45 25.48 17.38 19.73
N TRP A 46 24.63 18.00 18.92
CA TRP A 46 24.27 17.60 17.57
C TRP A 46 24.59 18.72 16.57
N PRO A 47 25.80 18.77 16.02
CA PRO A 47 26.12 19.70 14.93
C PRO A 47 25.27 19.47 13.70
N LEU A 48 24.99 20.52 12.93
CA LEU A 48 24.13 20.44 11.75
C LEU A 48 24.61 19.37 10.75
N GLU A 49 25.91 19.29 10.51
CA GLU A 49 26.53 18.32 9.60
C GLU A 49 26.18 16.86 10.00
N GLN A 50 26.22 16.55 11.29
CA GLN A 50 25.85 15.22 11.77
C GLN A 50 24.35 14.95 11.65
N LEU A 51 23.50 15.97 11.88
CA LEU A 51 22.06 15.84 11.69
C LEU A 51 21.69 15.64 10.23
N GLU A 52 22.35 16.32 9.30
CA GLU A 52 22.12 16.14 7.86
C GLU A 52 22.62 14.77 7.37
N SER A 53 23.76 14.27 7.88
CA SER A 53 24.21 12.91 7.60
C SER A 53 23.21 11.88 8.09
N LEU A 54 22.75 12.00 9.34
CA LEU A 54 21.76 11.11 9.92
C LEU A 54 20.41 11.15 9.17
N LYS A 55 20.01 12.36 8.74
CA LYS A 55 18.81 12.55 7.91
C LYS A 55 18.91 11.78 6.58
N ALA A 56 20.09 11.79 5.95
CA ALA A 56 20.33 11.06 4.72
C ALA A 56 20.32 9.53 4.88
N GLU A 57 20.70 9.02 6.07
CA GLU A 57 20.76 7.60 6.37
C GLU A 57 19.40 7.02 6.82
N LEU A 58 18.55 7.84 7.44
CA LEU A 58 17.29 7.38 8.01
C LEU A 58 16.14 7.42 6.99
N PRO A 59 15.19 6.47 7.05
CA PRO A 59 13.92 6.60 6.35
C PRO A 59 13.24 7.94 6.70
N VAL A 60 12.69 8.62 5.69
CA VAL A 60 12.08 9.95 5.85
C VAL A 60 11.03 9.98 6.95
N ALA A 61 10.15 8.96 7.01
CA ALA A 61 9.14 8.83 8.07
C ALA A 61 9.75 8.80 9.48
N LYS A 62 10.87 8.07 9.65
CA LYS A 62 11.55 7.95 10.94
C LYS A 62 12.22 9.26 11.33
N TRP A 63 12.85 9.93 10.38
CA TRP A 63 13.44 11.24 10.60
C TRP A 63 12.37 12.26 11.02
N SER A 64 11.29 12.41 10.23
CA SER A 64 10.22 13.36 10.52
C SER A 64 9.54 13.09 11.86
N ALA A 65 9.22 11.84 12.15
CA ALA A 65 8.53 11.49 13.39
C ALA A 65 9.41 11.68 14.64
N GLN A 66 10.63 11.13 14.64
CA GLN A 66 11.44 11.03 15.86
C GLN A 66 12.34 12.23 16.08
N TYR A 67 12.89 12.82 15.01
CA TYR A 67 13.83 13.91 15.10
C TYR A 67 13.16 15.27 14.87
N GLN A 68 12.19 15.37 13.98
CA GLN A 68 11.45 16.60 13.75
C GLN A 68 10.16 16.72 14.55
N GLN A 69 9.74 15.64 15.23
CA GLN A 69 8.50 15.55 16.03
C GLN A 69 7.22 15.81 15.21
N ASP A 70 7.34 15.73 13.89
CA ASP A 70 6.23 15.85 12.94
C ASP A 70 6.06 14.55 12.14
N PRO A 71 5.30 13.59 12.65
CA PRO A 71 4.97 12.37 11.94
C PRO A 71 3.97 12.67 10.83
N THR A 72 4.45 13.00 9.64
CA THR A 72 3.60 13.20 8.47
C THR A 72 3.35 11.86 7.77
N SER A 73 2.11 11.61 7.37
CA SER A 73 1.77 10.37 6.67
C SER A 73 2.35 10.33 5.25
N GLU A 74 2.42 11.47 4.54
CA GLU A 74 2.90 11.51 3.15
C GLU A 74 4.42 11.43 3.02
N GLU A 75 5.17 12.08 3.89
CA GLU A 75 6.64 12.03 3.85
C GLU A 75 7.21 10.66 4.22
N GLY A 76 6.40 9.82 4.89
CA GLY A 76 6.74 8.45 5.24
C GLY A 76 6.17 7.40 4.31
N ALA A 77 5.39 7.78 3.31
CA ALA A 77 4.78 6.87 2.38
C ALA A 77 5.84 6.13 1.55
N ILE A 78 5.69 4.81 1.46
CA ILE A 78 6.54 3.99 0.58
C ILE A 78 6.18 4.24 -0.88
N ILE A 79 4.88 4.42 -1.15
CA ILE A 79 4.35 4.74 -2.48
C ILE A 79 3.66 6.10 -2.40
N LYS A 80 4.22 7.06 -3.16
CA LYS A 80 3.72 8.42 -3.17
C LYS A 80 2.54 8.57 -4.11
N ARG A 81 1.59 9.46 -3.75
CA ARG A 81 0.43 9.77 -4.57
C ARG A 81 0.81 10.24 -5.98
N GLU A 82 1.86 11.02 -6.13
CA GLU A 82 2.35 11.55 -7.41
C GLU A 82 2.88 10.47 -8.38
N TRP A 83 3.13 9.25 -7.93
CA TRP A 83 3.59 8.15 -8.78
C TRP A 83 2.46 7.45 -9.53
N TRP A 84 1.23 7.62 -9.08
CA TRP A 84 0.06 7.13 -9.77
C TRP A 84 -0.16 7.90 -11.06
N LYS A 85 -0.54 7.21 -12.13
CA LYS A 85 -0.97 7.80 -13.39
C LYS A 85 -2.48 7.87 -13.43
N GLU A 86 -3.01 9.00 -13.88
CA GLU A 86 -4.46 9.17 -14.04
C GLU A 86 -4.91 8.48 -15.34
N TRP A 87 -5.95 7.64 -15.22
CA TRP A 87 -6.70 7.14 -16.37
C TRP A 87 -7.79 8.17 -16.69
N THR A 88 -7.67 8.83 -17.83
CA THR A 88 -8.52 9.98 -18.19
C THR A 88 -9.71 9.62 -19.06
N GLU A 89 -9.73 8.42 -19.65
CA GLU A 89 -10.82 7.95 -20.47
C GLU A 89 -12.00 7.52 -19.58
N ARG A 90 -13.22 7.58 -20.16
CA ARG A 90 -14.44 7.24 -19.44
C ARG A 90 -14.52 5.76 -19.12
N ASP A 91 -14.17 4.94 -20.10
CA ASP A 91 -14.23 3.49 -20.00
C ASP A 91 -12.82 2.94 -19.68
N PRO A 92 -12.71 1.86 -18.92
CA PRO A 92 -11.41 1.24 -18.67
C PRO A 92 -10.81 0.69 -19.98
N PRO A 93 -9.48 0.52 -20.05
CA PRO A 93 -8.85 -0.11 -21.22
C PRO A 93 -9.25 -1.57 -21.34
N ASP A 94 -9.16 -2.11 -22.56
CA ASP A 94 -9.26 -3.55 -22.77
C ASP A 94 -8.09 -4.24 -22.07
N CYS A 95 -8.41 -5.03 -21.03
CA CYS A 95 -7.42 -5.72 -20.22
C CYS A 95 -7.22 -7.16 -20.73
N GLU A 96 -5.97 -7.55 -20.92
CA GLU A 96 -5.62 -8.91 -21.33
C GLU A 96 -5.74 -9.91 -20.17
N PHE A 97 -5.58 -9.44 -18.93
CA PHE A 97 -5.67 -10.25 -17.74
C PHE A 97 -6.18 -9.43 -16.57
N VAL A 98 -7.19 -9.95 -15.88
CA VAL A 98 -7.83 -9.28 -14.74
C VAL A 98 -7.60 -10.11 -13.47
N ILE A 99 -7.16 -9.44 -12.41
CA ILE A 99 -7.02 -10.04 -11.07
C ILE A 99 -7.96 -9.35 -10.11
N GLN A 100 -8.75 -10.13 -9.39
CA GLN A 100 -9.51 -9.67 -8.23
C GLN A 100 -8.89 -10.26 -6.96
N SER A 101 -8.56 -9.40 -6.01
CA SER A 101 -7.84 -9.79 -4.79
C SER A 101 -8.60 -9.36 -3.54
N TRP A 102 -8.78 -10.28 -2.61
CA TRP A 102 -9.53 -10.10 -1.37
C TRP A 102 -8.64 -10.24 -0.14
N ASP A 103 -8.67 -9.25 0.72
CA ASP A 103 -8.25 -9.32 2.12
C ASP A 103 -9.51 -9.28 3.00
N THR A 104 -9.74 -10.31 3.81
CA THR A 104 -11.03 -10.49 4.50
C THR A 104 -10.86 -10.56 6.01
N ALA A 105 -11.74 -9.87 6.72
CA ALA A 105 -11.80 -9.88 8.16
C ALA A 105 -13.06 -10.58 8.69
N PHE A 106 -12.98 -11.12 9.93
CA PHE A 106 -14.14 -11.66 10.64
C PHE A 106 -14.85 -10.58 11.46
N LEU A 107 -16.13 -10.37 11.19
CA LEU A 107 -17.01 -9.65 12.08
C LEU A 107 -17.39 -10.53 13.29
N ALA A 108 -16.54 -10.56 14.32
CA ALA A 108 -16.90 -11.17 15.60
C ALA A 108 -17.37 -10.17 16.65
N LYS A 109 -17.19 -8.84 16.41
CA LYS A 109 -17.55 -7.74 17.32
C LYS A 109 -17.79 -6.45 16.53
N GLU A 110 -18.50 -5.48 17.14
CA GLU A 110 -18.75 -4.13 16.58
C GLU A 110 -17.48 -3.30 16.22
N THR A 111 -16.30 -3.80 16.61
CA THR A 111 -14.98 -3.19 16.32
C THR A 111 -14.20 -3.98 15.27
N ALA A 112 -14.87 -4.80 14.45
CA ALA A 112 -14.18 -5.67 13.48
C ALA A 112 -13.55 -4.86 12.33
N ASP A 113 -12.45 -5.41 11.79
CA ASP A 113 -11.73 -4.87 10.66
C ASP A 113 -12.56 -4.94 9.36
N TYR A 114 -12.17 -4.18 8.36
CA TYR A 114 -12.81 -4.17 7.07
C TYR A 114 -12.43 -5.40 6.25
N SER A 115 -13.36 -5.86 5.41
CA SER A 115 -13.02 -6.69 4.25
C SER A 115 -12.79 -5.79 3.06
N ALA A 116 -11.68 -5.99 2.37
CA ALA A 116 -11.28 -5.21 1.22
C ALA A 116 -11.10 -6.08 -0.02
N CYS A 117 -11.50 -5.52 -1.15
CA CYS A 117 -11.26 -6.11 -2.46
C CYS A 117 -10.71 -5.05 -3.40
N THR A 118 -9.75 -5.42 -4.23
CA THR A 118 -9.31 -4.60 -5.35
C THR A 118 -9.26 -5.41 -6.62
N THR A 119 -9.77 -4.82 -7.71
CA THR A 119 -9.77 -5.41 -9.05
C THR A 119 -8.80 -4.66 -9.94
N TRP A 120 -7.89 -5.40 -10.56
CA TRP A 120 -6.79 -4.86 -11.34
C TRP A 120 -6.73 -5.51 -12.71
N GLY A 121 -6.42 -4.73 -13.74
CA GLY A 121 -6.21 -5.24 -15.09
C GLY A 121 -4.84 -4.90 -15.65
N VAL A 122 -4.29 -5.79 -16.47
CA VAL A 122 -3.13 -5.53 -17.31
C VAL A 122 -3.59 -5.18 -18.72
N PHE A 123 -3.09 -4.07 -19.24
CA PHE A 123 -3.34 -3.63 -20.61
C PHE A 123 -2.03 -3.23 -21.29
N TYR A 124 -2.04 -3.14 -22.61
CA TYR A 124 -0.88 -2.71 -23.39
C TYR A 124 -1.13 -1.36 -24.04
N THR A 125 -0.14 -0.51 -23.92
CA THR A 125 -0.13 0.78 -24.64
C THR A 125 0.16 0.57 -26.13
N GLU A 126 -0.06 1.58 -26.97
CA GLU A 126 0.18 1.51 -28.43
C GLU A 126 1.64 1.10 -28.77
N ASP A 127 2.59 1.45 -27.94
CA ASP A 127 4.01 1.05 -28.06
C ASP A 127 4.31 -0.34 -27.49
N GLY A 128 3.28 -1.09 -27.09
CA GLY A 128 3.40 -2.47 -26.62
C GLY A 128 3.90 -2.63 -25.19
N GLN A 129 3.94 -1.55 -24.39
CA GLN A 129 4.33 -1.65 -22.98
C GLN A 129 3.19 -2.12 -22.12
N ALA A 130 3.45 -3.11 -21.27
CA ALA A 130 2.49 -3.56 -20.27
C ALA A 130 2.29 -2.50 -19.18
N LYS A 131 1.04 -2.17 -18.89
CA LYS A 131 0.62 -1.27 -17.83
C LYS A 131 -0.46 -1.93 -16.98
N ILE A 132 -0.67 -1.42 -15.78
CA ILE A 132 -1.66 -1.93 -14.83
C ILE A 132 -2.66 -0.81 -14.53
N VAL A 133 -3.93 -1.14 -14.51
CA VAL A 133 -5.00 -0.21 -14.15
C VAL A 133 -5.82 -0.76 -13.00
N LEU A 134 -6.15 0.10 -12.05
CA LEU A 134 -7.13 -0.18 -11.01
C LEU A 134 -8.53 -0.04 -11.61
N LEU A 135 -9.29 -1.14 -11.65
CA LEU A 135 -10.62 -1.21 -12.23
C LEU A 135 -11.73 -0.96 -11.22
N ASP A 136 -11.54 -1.43 -9.99
CA ASP A 136 -12.50 -1.24 -8.89
C ASP A 136 -11.86 -1.49 -7.53
N ALA A 137 -12.47 -0.94 -6.48
CA ALA A 137 -12.11 -1.20 -5.10
C ALA A 137 -13.32 -1.13 -4.16
N LEU A 138 -13.33 -2.05 -3.20
CA LEU A 138 -14.34 -2.17 -2.15
C LEU A 138 -13.65 -2.24 -0.79
N GLN A 139 -14.15 -1.50 0.18
CA GLN A 139 -13.78 -1.65 1.59
C GLN A 139 -15.04 -1.52 2.45
N GLU A 140 -15.53 -2.63 2.96
CA GLU A 140 -16.77 -2.69 3.72
C GLU A 140 -16.65 -3.61 4.94
N ARG A 141 -17.44 -3.33 5.97
CA ARG A 141 -17.63 -4.24 7.10
C ARG A 141 -18.81 -5.15 6.78
N LEU A 142 -18.51 -6.38 6.44
CA LEU A 142 -19.51 -7.36 6.00
C LEU A 142 -19.55 -8.57 6.94
N GLU A 143 -20.74 -9.01 7.29
CA GLU A 143 -20.92 -10.33 7.88
C GLU A 143 -20.66 -11.41 6.82
N PHE A 144 -20.32 -12.61 7.27
CA PHE A 144 -19.90 -13.68 6.34
C PHE A 144 -20.92 -13.99 5.23
N PRO A 145 -22.24 -14.01 5.49
CA PRO A 145 -23.22 -14.23 4.42
C PRO A 145 -23.18 -13.12 3.36
N ASP A 146 -23.08 -11.86 3.78
CA ASP A 146 -23.04 -10.70 2.89
C ASP A 146 -21.69 -10.63 2.14
N LEU A 147 -20.59 -10.93 2.82
CA LEU A 147 -19.26 -11.04 2.21
C LEU A 147 -19.25 -12.06 1.06
N LYS A 148 -19.88 -13.23 1.27
CA LYS A 148 -20.00 -14.26 0.23
C LYS A 148 -20.82 -13.79 -0.96
N VAL A 149 -21.94 -13.12 -0.71
CA VAL A 149 -22.79 -12.56 -1.78
C VAL A 149 -22.02 -11.50 -2.56
N ARG A 150 -21.39 -10.58 -1.85
CA ARG A 150 -20.62 -9.48 -2.46
C ARG A 150 -19.44 -9.99 -3.29
N ALA A 151 -18.71 -10.96 -2.78
CA ALA A 151 -17.60 -11.57 -3.51
C ALA A 151 -18.09 -12.28 -4.79
N TYR A 152 -19.25 -12.94 -4.75
CA TYR A 152 -19.84 -13.55 -5.92
C TYR A 152 -20.31 -12.53 -6.95
N GLU A 153 -20.95 -11.44 -6.52
CA GLU A 153 -21.41 -10.35 -7.41
C GLU A 153 -20.22 -9.71 -8.13
N MET A 154 -19.16 -9.34 -7.41
CA MET A 154 -17.96 -8.76 -8.01
C MET A 154 -17.23 -9.74 -8.95
N TYR A 155 -17.23 -11.04 -8.63
CA TYR A 155 -16.72 -12.04 -9.55
C TYR A 155 -17.51 -12.06 -10.87
N LYS A 156 -18.84 -11.97 -10.80
CA LYS A 156 -19.69 -11.96 -11.98
C LYS A 156 -19.60 -10.70 -12.81
N GLU A 157 -19.33 -9.58 -12.16
CA GLU A 157 -19.20 -8.26 -12.81
C GLU A 157 -17.90 -8.15 -13.62
N TYR A 158 -16.80 -8.61 -13.03
CA TYR A 158 -15.47 -8.45 -13.64
C TYR A 158 -14.94 -9.69 -14.34
N GLU A 159 -15.53 -10.86 -14.12
CA GLU A 159 -15.10 -12.16 -14.65
C GLU A 159 -13.56 -12.34 -14.63
N PRO A 160 -12.91 -12.17 -13.45
CA PRO A 160 -11.46 -12.11 -13.37
C PRO A 160 -10.82 -13.44 -13.77
N ASP A 161 -9.68 -13.38 -14.46
CA ASP A 161 -8.84 -14.52 -14.80
C ASP A 161 -8.20 -15.16 -13.57
N ALA A 162 -7.95 -14.36 -12.54
CA ALA A 162 -7.49 -14.83 -11.25
C ALA A 162 -8.28 -14.19 -10.10
N PHE A 163 -8.90 -15.02 -9.27
CA PHE A 163 -9.59 -14.62 -8.06
C PHE A 163 -8.77 -15.07 -6.84
N ILE A 164 -8.20 -14.11 -6.11
CA ILE A 164 -7.26 -14.34 -5.01
C ILE A 164 -7.93 -14.02 -3.69
N VAL A 165 -7.81 -14.90 -2.69
CA VAL A 165 -8.28 -14.64 -1.32
C VAL A 165 -7.18 -15.00 -0.33
N GLU A 166 -6.89 -14.08 0.61
CA GLU A 166 -5.97 -14.37 1.69
C GLU A 166 -6.55 -15.41 2.65
N ALA A 167 -5.82 -16.51 2.86
CA ALA A 167 -6.25 -17.65 3.69
C ALA A 167 -6.09 -17.39 5.18
N LYS A 168 -6.64 -16.29 5.67
CA LYS A 168 -6.69 -15.94 7.08
C LYS A 168 -8.12 -15.65 7.51
N ALA A 169 -8.39 -15.76 8.80
CA ALA A 169 -9.67 -15.38 9.39
C ALA A 169 -10.90 -15.83 8.55
N ALA A 170 -11.65 -14.91 7.96
CA ALA A 170 -12.82 -15.19 7.12
C ALA A 170 -12.46 -15.73 5.73
N GLY A 171 -11.21 -15.62 5.29
CA GLY A 171 -10.79 -16.05 3.95
C GLY A 171 -10.92 -17.54 3.73
N SER A 172 -10.54 -18.38 4.69
CA SER A 172 -10.63 -19.84 4.53
C SER A 172 -12.05 -20.35 4.35
N PRO A 173 -13.05 -19.96 5.14
CA PRO A 173 -14.45 -20.28 4.87
C PRO A 173 -14.97 -19.72 3.55
N LEU A 174 -14.58 -18.50 3.20
CA LEU A 174 -14.97 -17.86 1.94
C LEU A 174 -14.44 -18.64 0.74
N ILE A 175 -13.17 -19.03 0.74
CA ILE A 175 -12.54 -19.86 -0.29
C ILE A 175 -13.34 -21.15 -0.50
N PHE A 176 -13.69 -21.82 0.59
CA PHE A 176 -14.46 -23.08 0.52
C PHE A 176 -15.83 -22.88 -0.13
N GLU A 177 -16.58 -21.87 0.30
CA GLU A 177 -17.91 -21.59 -0.22
C GLU A 177 -17.88 -21.15 -1.69
N LEU A 178 -16.97 -20.28 -2.08
CA LEU A 178 -16.84 -19.80 -3.46
C LEU A 178 -16.42 -20.94 -4.41
N ARG A 179 -15.51 -21.83 -3.99
CA ARG A 179 -15.16 -23.04 -4.76
C ARG A 179 -16.34 -23.97 -4.95
N ARG A 180 -17.22 -24.12 -3.94
CA ARG A 180 -18.48 -24.88 -4.09
C ARG A 180 -19.45 -24.25 -5.10
N MET A 181 -19.39 -22.93 -5.27
CA MET A 181 -20.17 -22.18 -6.27
C MET A 181 -19.53 -22.21 -7.66
N GLY A 182 -18.41 -22.92 -7.84
CA GLY A 182 -17.73 -23.08 -9.12
C GLY A 182 -16.73 -21.97 -9.45
N ILE A 183 -16.38 -21.10 -8.49
CA ILE A 183 -15.39 -20.05 -8.70
C ILE A 183 -13.97 -20.60 -8.46
N PRO A 184 -13.03 -20.43 -9.41
CA PRO A 184 -11.65 -20.91 -9.28
C PRO A 184 -10.85 -19.97 -8.38
N VAL A 185 -10.99 -20.13 -7.04
CA VAL A 185 -10.28 -19.27 -6.07
C VAL A 185 -8.85 -19.73 -5.88
N ALA A 186 -7.90 -18.83 -6.09
CA ALA A 186 -6.50 -18.97 -5.70
C ALA A 186 -6.32 -18.54 -4.25
N GLU A 187 -5.77 -19.44 -3.44
CA GLU A 187 -5.49 -19.17 -2.03
C GLU A 187 -4.15 -18.46 -1.90
N TYR A 188 -4.15 -17.33 -1.22
CA TYR A 188 -2.93 -16.60 -0.89
C TYR A 188 -2.59 -16.76 0.60
N THR A 189 -1.39 -17.21 0.88
CA THR A 189 -0.85 -17.29 2.24
C THR A 189 0.42 -16.47 2.29
N PRO A 190 0.46 -15.36 3.04
CA PRO A 190 1.67 -14.57 3.22
C PRO A 190 2.79 -15.44 3.81
N SER A 191 3.97 -15.41 3.21
CA SER A 191 5.12 -16.12 3.75
C SER A 191 5.51 -15.54 5.12
N ARG A 192 5.78 -16.44 6.10
CA ARG A 192 6.25 -16.05 7.42
C ARG A 192 7.50 -15.18 7.29
N GLY A 193 7.50 -13.99 7.90
CA GLY A 193 8.65 -13.07 7.92
C GLY A 193 8.68 -12.02 6.80
N ARG A 194 7.77 -12.02 5.84
CA ARG A 194 7.58 -10.85 4.96
C ARG A 194 6.55 -9.92 5.59
N ASP A 195 7.07 -8.90 6.26
CA ASP A 195 6.29 -7.78 6.77
C ASP A 195 5.50 -7.10 5.63
N LYS A 196 4.35 -6.51 5.96
CA LYS A 196 3.55 -5.69 5.04
C LYS A 196 4.40 -4.65 4.30
N VAL A 197 5.31 -3.99 5.02
CA VAL A 197 6.29 -3.04 4.46
C VAL A 197 7.13 -3.67 3.35
N ALA A 198 7.61 -4.89 3.54
CA ALA A 198 8.40 -5.59 2.51
C ALA A 198 7.57 -5.92 1.26
N ARG A 199 6.28 -6.23 1.41
CA ARG A 199 5.36 -6.48 0.28
C ARG A 199 5.11 -5.21 -0.52
N VAL A 200 4.84 -4.09 0.15
CA VAL A 200 4.65 -2.79 -0.50
C VAL A 200 5.93 -2.34 -1.21
N ASN A 201 7.09 -2.51 -0.58
CA ASN A 201 8.37 -2.21 -1.24
C ASN A 201 8.60 -3.07 -2.50
N ALA A 202 8.16 -4.34 -2.49
CA ALA A 202 8.31 -5.24 -3.64
C ALA A 202 7.50 -4.80 -4.87
N VAL A 203 6.54 -3.89 -4.73
CA VAL A 203 5.72 -3.37 -5.84
C VAL A 203 5.91 -1.87 -6.06
N SER A 204 6.71 -1.20 -5.24
CA SER A 204 6.88 0.27 -5.29
C SER A 204 7.49 0.77 -6.59
N ASP A 205 8.36 -0.02 -7.22
CA ASP A 205 8.97 0.29 -8.50
C ASP A 205 7.96 0.34 -9.66
N LEU A 206 6.87 -0.42 -9.61
CA LEU A 206 5.77 -0.32 -10.58
C LEU A 206 5.14 1.09 -10.58
N PHE A 207 4.94 1.65 -9.41
CA PHE A 207 4.40 3.00 -9.25
C PHE A 207 5.43 4.06 -9.65
N PHE A 208 6.64 3.96 -9.12
CA PHE A 208 7.71 4.92 -9.41
C PHE A 208 8.00 5.01 -10.91
N SER A 209 7.98 3.89 -11.63
CA SER A 209 8.20 3.83 -13.08
C SER A 209 6.96 4.19 -13.91
N GLY A 210 5.84 4.58 -13.27
CA GLY A 210 4.64 5.03 -13.96
C GLY A 210 3.91 3.93 -14.73
N HIS A 211 3.89 2.72 -14.18
CA HIS A 211 3.16 1.60 -14.76
C HIS A 211 1.74 1.44 -14.21
N VAL A 212 1.40 2.13 -13.11
CA VAL A 212 0.12 1.96 -12.40
C VAL A 212 -0.80 3.14 -12.67
N TYR A 213 -1.99 2.85 -13.19
CA TYR A 213 -3.03 3.79 -13.51
C TYR A 213 -4.23 3.62 -12.59
N ALA A 214 -4.92 4.72 -12.30
CA ALA A 214 -6.18 4.74 -11.58
C ALA A 214 -7.16 5.76 -12.19
N PRO A 215 -8.47 5.45 -12.23
CA PRO A 215 -9.47 6.41 -12.67
C PRO A 215 -9.71 7.49 -11.60
N LYS A 216 -10.29 8.61 -12.02
CA LYS A 216 -10.66 9.70 -11.12
C LYS A 216 -12.02 9.44 -10.46
N THR A 217 -12.08 8.43 -9.60
CA THR A 217 -13.28 8.03 -8.86
C THR A 217 -13.01 8.11 -7.37
N ARG A 218 -14.08 8.17 -6.56
CA ARG A 218 -13.95 8.25 -5.11
C ARG A 218 -13.27 7.02 -4.51
N TRP A 219 -13.66 5.82 -4.95
CA TRP A 219 -13.08 4.57 -4.47
C TRP A 219 -11.59 4.43 -4.84
N ALA A 220 -11.18 4.92 -6.04
CA ALA A 220 -9.76 4.94 -6.41
C ALA A 220 -8.96 5.93 -5.55
N GLU A 221 -9.55 7.08 -5.22
CA GLU A 221 -8.95 8.03 -4.28
C GLU A 221 -8.76 7.42 -2.89
N GLU A 222 -9.68 6.58 -2.41
CA GLU A 222 -9.56 5.86 -1.13
C GLU A 222 -8.37 4.87 -1.14
N VAL A 223 -8.15 4.16 -2.25
CA VAL A 223 -6.97 3.30 -2.43
C VAL A 223 -5.69 4.13 -2.42
N MET A 224 -5.63 5.20 -3.22
CA MET A 224 -4.45 6.06 -3.29
C MET A 224 -4.12 6.70 -1.95
N GLU A 225 -5.12 7.09 -1.15
CA GLU A 225 -4.94 7.66 0.18
C GLU A 225 -4.36 6.63 1.17
N GLN A 226 -4.83 5.38 1.13
CA GLN A 226 -4.26 4.33 1.98
C GLN A 226 -2.80 4.05 1.63
N PHE A 227 -2.43 4.01 0.34
CA PHE A 227 -1.02 3.90 -0.06
C PHE A 227 -0.18 5.10 0.37
N ALA A 228 -0.70 6.32 0.21
CA ALA A 228 -0.01 7.56 0.59
C ALA A 228 0.17 7.70 2.11
N SER A 229 -0.68 7.04 2.90
CA SER A 229 -0.58 7.02 4.36
C SER A 229 0.16 5.80 4.92
N PHE A 230 0.41 4.76 4.12
CA PHE A 230 1.08 3.54 4.57
C PHE A 230 2.59 3.78 4.79
N PRO A 231 3.21 3.29 5.88
CA PRO A 231 2.68 2.35 6.90
C PRO A 231 2.02 3.03 8.11
N LEU A 232 1.83 4.34 8.10
CA LEU A 232 1.37 5.13 9.25
C LEU A 232 -0.14 5.38 9.27
N GLY A 233 -0.84 4.96 8.22
CA GLY A 233 -2.28 5.14 8.05
C GLY A 233 -3.15 4.37 9.06
N ASP A 234 -4.46 4.73 9.16
CA ASP A 234 -5.43 4.10 10.07
C ASP A 234 -5.90 2.74 9.56
N HIS A 235 -5.89 2.55 8.25
CA HIS A 235 -6.29 1.35 7.55
C HIS A 235 -5.30 1.03 6.46
N ASP A 236 -5.06 -0.24 6.23
CA ASP A 236 -4.16 -0.75 5.20
C ASP A 236 -4.75 -1.95 4.41
N ASP A 237 -6.06 -2.19 4.59
CA ASP A 237 -6.75 -3.34 3.98
C ASP A 237 -6.72 -3.27 2.44
N LEU A 238 -6.94 -2.07 1.87
CA LEU A 238 -6.83 -1.86 0.42
C LEU A 238 -5.39 -1.97 -0.08
N VAL A 239 -4.41 -1.61 0.75
CA VAL A 239 -2.97 -1.79 0.43
C VAL A 239 -2.62 -3.28 0.39
N ASP A 240 -3.09 -4.06 1.39
CA ASP A 240 -2.85 -5.51 1.44
C ASP A 240 -3.49 -6.22 0.25
N SER A 241 -4.76 -5.97 -0.03
CA SER A 241 -5.46 -6.49 -1.20
C SER A 241 -4.73 -6.14 -2.52
N SER A 242 -4.36 -4.86 -2.70
CA SER A 242 -3.66 -4.40 -3.89
C SER A 242 -2.29 -5.04 -4.08
N THR A 243 -1.48 -5.12 -3.02
CA THR A 243 -0.13 -5.69 -3.11
C THR A 243 -0.15 -7.16 -3.49
N GLN A 244 -1.16 -7.93 -3.06
CA GLN A 244 -1.36 -9.32 -3.47
C GLN A 244 -1.55 -9.43 -4.99
N ALA A 245 -2.43 -8.60 -5.58
CA ALA A 245 -2.68 -8.57 -7.01
C ALA A 245 -1.44 -8.14 -7.80
N LEU A 246 -0.79 -7.04 -7.40
CA LEU A 246 0.38 -6.48 -8.07
C LEU A 246 1.57 -7.45 -8.05
N MET A 247 1.81 -8.12 -6.92
CA MET A 247 2.83 -9.17 -6.84
C MET A 247 2.50 -10.34 -7.76
N ARG A 248 1.22 -10.70 -7.91
CA ARG A 248 0.81 -11.78 -8.81
C ARG A 248 1.05 -11.45 -10.28
N PHE A 249 0.86 -10.20 -10.70
CA PHE A 249 1.22 -9.76 -12.06
C PHE A 249 2.72 -9.91 -12.33
N ARG A 250 3.57 -9.53 -11.38
CA ARG A 250 5.04 -9.71 -11.51
C ARG A 250 5.43 -11.18 -11.58
N GLN A 251 4.95 -12.00 -10.65
CA GLN A 251 5.26 -13.42 -10.58
C GLN A 251 4.71 -14.20 -11.78
N GLY A 252 3.61 -13.75 -12.36
CA GLY A 252 3.00 -14.32 -13.56
C GLY A 252 3.70 -13.92 -14.87
N GLY A 253 4.67 -13.00 -14.81
CA GLY A 253 5.38 -12.52 -15.99
C GLY A 253 4.57 -11.57 -16.88
N PHE A 254 3.40 -11.08 -16.41
CA PHE A 254 2.58 -10.10 -17.14
C PHE A 254 3.26 -8.73 -17.23
N ILE A 255 4.05 -8.39 -16.20
CA ILE A 255 4.86 -7.19 -16.17
C ILE A 255 6.23 -7.52 -15.62
N SER A 256 7.27 -7.06 -16.30
CA SER A 256 8.65 -7.26 -15.89
C SER A 256 9.34 -5.91 -15.70
N MET A 257 10.10 -5.79 -14.62
CA MET A 257 10.87 -4.61 -14.31
C MET A 257 12.37 -4.92 -14.43
N HIS A 258 13.19 -3.90 -14.65
CA HIS A 258 14.64 -4.08 -14.66
C HIS A 258 15.17 -4.69 -13.35
N SER A 259 14.49 -4.45 -12.24
CA SER A 259 14.80 -5.02 -10.93
C SER A 259 14.52 -6.53 -10.82
N ASP A 260 13.76 -7.11 -11.75
CA ASP A 260 13.42 -8.54 -11.75
C ASP A 260 14.54 -9.40 -12.36
N TYR A 261 15.50 -8.77 -13.06
CA TYR A 261 16.63 -9.46 -13.68
C TYR A 261 17.88 -9.35 -12.80
N PRO A 262 18.69 -10.42 -12.68
CA PRO A 262 19.98 -10.36 -12.01
C PRO A 262 20.88 -9.31 -12.70
N MET A 263 21.65 -8.55 -11.92
CA MET A 263 22.57 -7.51 -12.45
C MET A 263 23.55 -8.06 -13.50
N ASP A 264 23.90 -9.35 -13.44
CA ASP A 264 24.81 -10.00 -14.38
C ASP A 264 24.20 -10.20 -15.77
N GLU A 265 22.86 -10.23 -15.90
CA GLU A 265 22.19 -10.33 -17.20
C GLU A 265 22.01 -8.97 -17.88
N LEU A 266 22.10 -7.87 -17.15
CA LEU A 266 21.95 -6.50 -17.64
C LEU A 266 23.26 -5.91 -18.22
N LEU A 267 24.39 -6.55 -17.97
CA LEU A 267 25.67 -6.12 -18.53
C LEU A 267 25.95 -6.92 -19.81
N PRO A 268 26.09 -6.26 -20.99
CA PRO A 268 26.54 -6.94 -22.18
C PRO A 268 27.94 -7.55 -21.93
N GLY A 269 28.00 -8.86 -22.06
CA GLY A 269 29.08 -9.72 -21.63
C GLY A 269 30.49 -9.16 -21.76
N ARG A 270 31.15 -8.94 -20.62
CA ARG A 270 32.59 -9.07 -20.55
C ARG A 270 32.91 -10.57 -20.65
N LYS A 271 33.25 -11.04 -21.84
CA LYS A 271 34.01 -12.28 -21.96
C LYS A 271 35.26 -12.10 -21.11
N ALA A 272 35.36 -12.83 -20.03
CA ALA A 272 36.61 -13.01 -19.35
C ALA A 272 37.49 -13.90 -20.26
N ASP A 273 38.38 -13.27 -20.99
CA ASP A 273 39.50 -13.98 -21.60
C ASP A 273 40.42 -14.40 -20.46
N TYR A 274 40.31 -15.64 -20.04
CA TYR A 274 41.33 -16.29 -19.23
C TYR A 274 42.36 -16.91 -20.17
N TYR A 275 43.55 -16.33 -20.16
CA TYR A 275 44.76 -17.01 -20.55
C TYR A 275 45.27 -17.93 -19.44
#